data_98c4690f8a24f10fe1bebf0e236e4e30
#
_entry.id   98c4690f8a24f10fe1bebf0e236e4e30
#
_cell.length_a   1.000
_cell.length_b   1.000
_cell.length_c   1.000
_cell.angle_alpha   90.00
_cell.angle_beta   90.00
_cell.angle_gamma   90.00
#
_symmetry.space_group_name_H-M   'P 1'
#
loop_
_entity.id
_entity.type
_entity.pdbx_description
1 polymer ?
#
loop_
_entity_poly.entity_id
_entity_poly.type
_entity_poly.pdbx_seq_one_letter_code
_entity_poly.pdbx_strand_id
1 'polypeptide(L)'
;MEGKTKDYLGWVFWVMWVLANSVAWIVGTAVLWVLSFVLDPLAQGPFNVLGWAVAGALIGAFFGVNHWFLFRSLGAHTIGKWAHWWVLATIGGWSAAIMVVVGLGAGENLGFPVIGAVIGIAVGIPQWFVLRPYAQKAHWWGLCNTAGWMIGLALLDVVNRTISFPLVGVISGALTGAMMIWLLRNPLRGR
;
A
#
# COMPACT_ATOMS: atom_id res chain seq x y z
N MET A 1 25.14 3.15 22.95
CA MET A 1 24.74 2.87 21.54
C MET A 1 23.25 3.11 21.24
N GLU A 2 22.46 3.50 22.21
CA GLU A 2 21.00 3.69 22.12
C GLU A 2 20.56 4.96 21.35
N GLY A 3 21.45 5.95 21.20
CA GLY A 3 21.12 7.22 20.51
C GLY A 3 21.04 7.11 18.98
N LYS A 4 21.83 6.25 18.36
CA LYS A 4 21.95 6.20 16.89
C LYS A 4 20.77 5.52 16.18
N THR A 5 20.06 4.60 16.84
CA THR A 5 18.93 3.89 16.24
C THR A 5 17.66 4.74 16.18
N LYS A 6 17.51 5.75 17.06
CA LYS A 6 16.36 6.66 17.05
C LYS A 6 16.36 7.63 15.86
N ASP A 7 17.54 7.99 15.35
CA ASP A 7 17.65 8.96 14.24
C ASP A 7 17.26 8.36 12.89
N TYR A 8 17.48 7.04 12.69
CA TYR A 8 17.07 6.36 11.44
C TYR A 8 15.55 6.18 11.31
N LEU A 9 14.78 6.16 12.41
CA LEU A 9 13.33 6.20 12.43
C LEU A 9 12.78 7.64 12.25
N GLY A 10 13.55 8.51 11.66
CA GLY A 10 13.22 9.87 11.37
C GLY A 10 12.84 10.11 9.92
N TRP A 11 13.22 11.28 9.44
CA TRP A 11 12.88 11.74 8.12
C TRP A 11 13.48 10.88 6.98
N VAL A 12 14.65 10.25 7.20
CA VAL A 12 15.27 9.34 6.22
C VAL A 12 14.38 8.14 5.92
N PHE A 13 13.86 7.49 6.98
CA PHE A 13 12.89 6.41 6.82
C PHE A 13 11.63 6.89 6.08
N TRP A 14 11.13 8.07 6.44
CA TRP A 14 9.96 8.66 5.79
C TRP A 14 10.19 8.87 4.29
N VAL A 15 11.32 9.48 3.91
CA VAL A 15 11.68 9.69 2.50
C VAL A 15 11.79 8.36 1.76
N MET A 16 12.49 7.38 2.34
CA MET A 16 12.60 6.05 1.74
C MET A 16 11.25 5.36 1.59
N TRP A 17 10.35 5.54 2.55
CA TRP A 17 8.99 5.02 2.48
C TRP A 17 8.19 5.68 1.36
N VAL A 18 8.26 6.99 1.22
CA VAL A 18 7.62 7.74 0.12
C VAL A 18 8.14 7.28 -1.22
N LEU A 19 9.46 7.16 -1.37
CA LEU A 19 10.08 6.68 -2.60
C LEU A 19 9.66 5.24 -2.94
N ALA A 20 9.65 4.34 -1.95
CA ALA A 20 9.22 2.96 -2.13
C ALA A 20 7.76 2.88 -2.60
N ASN A 21 6.87 3.69 -2.03
CA ASN A 21 5.47 3.77 -2.46
C ASN A 21 5.35 4.34 -3.87
N SER A 22 6.10 5.41 -4.19
CA SER A 22 6.06 6.03 -5.51
C SER A 22 6.56 5.09 -6.60
N VAL A 23 7.67 4.40 -6.37
CA VAL A 23 8.22 3.41 -7.31
C VAL A 23 7.25 2.24 -7.47
N ALA A 24 6.73 1.69 -6.36
CA ALA A 24 5.79 0.58 -6.40
C ALA A 24 4.49 0.96 -7.12
N TRP A 25 4.00 2.19 -6.95
CA TRP A 25 2.84 2.70 -7.66
C TRP A 25 3.09 2.77 -9.18
N ILE A 26 4.18 3.41 -9.60
CA ILE A 26 4.52 3.56 -11.03
C ILE A 26 4.74 2.20 -11.69
N VAL A 27 5.55 1.34 -11.08
CA VAL A 27 5.83 0.00 -11.61
C VAL A 27 4.57 -0.87 -11.60
N GLY A 28 3.83 -0.88 -10.49
CA GLY A 28 2.61 -1.67 -10.34
C GLY A 28 1.55 -1.29 -11.39
N THR A 29 1.35 -0.01 -11.62
CA THR A 29 0.40 0.45 -12.65
C THR A 29 0.89 0.22 -14.07
N ALA A 30 2.19 0.32 -14.33
CA ALA A 30 2.75 -0.08 -15.63
C ALA A 30 2.51 -1.57 -15.91
N VAL A 31 2.69 -2.43 -14.89
CA VAL A 31 2.37 -3.86 -14.98
C VAL A 31 0.88 -4.08 -15.24
N LEU A 32 -0.01 -3.38 -14.52
CA LEU A 32 -1.44 -3.45 -14.79
C LEU A 32 -1.78 -3.07 -16.23
N TRP A 33 -1.20 -1.98 -16.71
CA TRP A 33 -1.43 -1.52 -18.08
C TRP A 33 -0.99 -2.56 -19.10
N VAL A 34 0.17 -3.18 -18.93
CA VAL A 34 0.62 -4.27 -19.81
C VAL A 34 -0.29 -5.49 -19.71
N LEU A 35 -0.68 -5.87 -18.51
CA LEU A 35 -1.56 -7.02 -18.29
C LEU A 35 -2.96 -6.80 -18.85
N SER A 36 -3.47 -5.55 -18.91
CA SER A 36 -4.80 -5.27 -19.46
C SER A 36 -4.91 -5.73 -20.93
N PHE A 37 -3.86 -5.61 -21.74
CA PHE A 37 -3.88 -6.12 -23.12
C PHE A 37 -4.13 -7.63 -23.22
N VAL A 38 -3.78 -8.39 -22.16
CA VAL A 38 -4.02 -9.85 -22.11
C VAL A 38 -5.33 -10.15 -21.38
N LEU A 39 -5.65 -9.41 -20.34
CA LEU A 39 -6.80 -9.67 -19.48
C LEU A 39 -8.11 -9.16 -20.09
N ASP A 40 -8.10 -8.01 -20.78
CA ASP A 40 -9.31 -7.44 -21.38
C ASP A 40 -9.97 -8.36 -22.43
N PRO A 41 -9.24 -9.05 -23.34
CA PRO A 41 -9.82 -10.04 -24.23
C PRO A 41 -10.44 -11.24 -23.49
N LEU A 42 -9.91 -11.57 -22.31
CA LEU A 42 -10.42 -12.64 -21.45
C LEU A 42 -11.56 -12.17 -20.53
N ALA A 43 -11.83 -10.85 -20.52
CA ALA A 43 -12.75 -10.18 -19.62
C ALA A 43 -14.23 -10.55 -19.80
N GLN A 44 -14.57 -11.23 -20.86
CA GLN A 44 -15.96 -11.66 -21.15
C GLN A 44 -16.35 -12.99 -20.48
N GLY A 45 -15.49 -13.58 -19.64
CA GLY A 45 -15.68 -14.87 -19.01
C GLY A 45 -15.60 -14.86 -17.48
N PRO A 46 -16.00 -15.97 -16.82
CA PRO A 46 -15.96 -16.08 -15.35
C PRO A 46 -14.53 -15.98 -14.76
N PHE A 47 -13.50 -16.09 -15.58
CA PHE A 47 -12.09 -15.99 -15.17
C PHE A 47 -11.57 -14.55 -15.08
N ASN A 48 -12.35 -13.55 -15.51
CA ASN A 48 -11.93 -12.14 -15.48
C ASN A 48 -11.50 -11.71 -14.08
N VAL A 49 -12.36 -11.93 -13.07
CA VAL A 49 -12.09 -11.50 -11.68
C VAL A 49 -10.83 -12.17 -11.13
N LEU A 50 -10.58 -13.45 -11.48
CA LEU A 50 -9.38 -14.17 -11.06
C LEU A 50 -8.11 -13.60 -11.73
N GLY A 51 -8.15 -13.30 -13.02
CA GLY A 51 -7.05 -12.66 -13.74
C GLY A 51 -6.65 -11.33 -13.10
N TRP A 52 -7.65 -10.49 -12.81
CA TRP A 52 -7.42 -9.22 -12.13
C TRP A 52 -6.97 -9.39 -10.68
N ALA A 53 -7.41 -10.44 -9.97
CA ALA A 53 -6.90 -10.77 -8.64
C ALA A 53 -5.39 -11.09 -8.67
N VAL A 54 -4.93 -11.83 -9.69
CA VAL A 54 -3.49 -12.10 -9.89
C VAL A 54 -2.73 -10.81 -10.20
N ALA A 55 -3.28 -9.93 -11.04
CA ALA A 55 -2.69 -8.63 -11.31
C ALA A 55 -2.56 -7.78 -10.03
N GLY A 56 -3.59 -7.77 -9.19
CA GLY A 56 -3.55 -7.15 -7.86
C GLY A 56 -2.48 -7.77 -6.95
N ALA A 57 -2.34 -9.10 -6.98
CA ALA A 57 -1.30 -9.79 -6.22
C ALA A 57 0.12 -9.38 -6.66
N LEU A 58 0.36 -9.20 -7.95
CA LEU A 58 1.65 -8.71 -8.47
C LEU A 58 1.96 -7.30 -7.99
N ILE A 59 0.98 -6.37 -8.06
CA ILE A 59 1.15 -5.02 -7.50
C ILE A 59 1.46 -5.11 -6.01
N GLY A 60 0.66 -5.89 -5.27
CA GLY A 60 0.86 -6.09 -3.84
C GLY A 60 2.25 -6.65 -3.51
N ALA A 61 2.81 -7.51 -4.37
CA ALA A 61 4.16 -8.01 -4.22
C ALA A 61 5.20 -6.89 -4.38
N PHE A 62 5.06 -6.00 -5.37
CA PHE A 62 5.95 -4.85 -5.53
C PHE A 62 5.94 -3.94 -4.29
N PHE A 63 4.77 -3.56 -3.79
CA PHE A 63 4.66 -2.78 -2.57
C PHE A 63 5.22 -3.52 -1.36
N GLY A 64 4.80 -4.77 -1.17
CA GLY A 64 5.18 -5.58 -0.03
C GLY A 64 6.68 -5.83 0.06
N VAL A 65 7.33 -6.16 -1.06
CA VAL A 65 8.78 -6.40 -1.13
C VAL A 65 9.57 -5.12 -0.88
N ASN A 66 9.16 -3.98 -1.46
CA ASN A 66 9.81 -2.70 -1.17
C ASN A 66 9.75 -2.36 0.33
N HIS A 67 8.58 -2.52 0.95
CA HIS A 67 8.43 -2.31 2.40
C HIS A 67 9.23 -3.35 3.22
N TRP A 68 9.30 -4.59 2.76
CA TRP A 68 10.11 -5.63 3.41
C TRP A 68 11.60 -5.25 3.48
N PHE A 69 12.15 -4.70 2.39
CA PHE A 69 13.53 -4.19 2.40
C PHE A 69 13.70 -3.05 3.42
N LEU A 70 12.75 -2.11 3.49
CA LEU A 70 12.79 -1.02 4.46
C LEU A 70 12.75 -1.54 5.91
N PHE A 71 11.87 -2.48 6.21
CA PHE A 71 11.79 -3.06 7.55
C PHE A 71 13.06 -3.83 7.93
N ARG A 72 13.68 -4.53 7.00
CA ARG A 72 14.94 -5.20 7.25
C ARG A 72 16.11 -4.25 7.52
N SER A 73 16.12 -3.08 6.92
CA SER A 73 17.14 -2.05 7.15
C SER A 73 17.07 -1.47 8.57
N LEU A 74 15.92 -1.57 9.24
CA LEU A 74 15.72 -1.11 10.63
C LEU A 74 16.25 -2.09 11.70
N GLY A 75 16.84 -3.21 11.29
CA GLY A 75 17.38 -4.23 12.20
C GLY A 75 16.32 -5.20 12.73
N ALA A 76 16.78 -6.41 13.10
CA ALA A 76 15.95 -7.58 13.44
C ALA A 76 15.06 -7.42 14.69
N HIS A 77 15.19 -6.33 15.44
CA HIS A 77 14.59 -6.21 16.78
C HIS A 77 13.13 -5.70 16.80
N THR A 78 12.65 -5.09 15.70
CA THR A 78 11.28 -4.57 15.63
C THR A 78 10.40 -5.42 14.71
N ILE A 79 10.13 -4.95 13.52
CA ILE A 79 9.21 -5.61 12.56
C ILE A 79 9.95 -6.62 11.66
N GLY A 80 11.30 -6.60 11.63
CA GLY A 80 12.10 -7.39 10.69
C GLY A 80 11.80 -8.90 10.68
N LYS A 81 11.47 -9.49 11.84
CA LYS A 81 11.07 -10.91 11.94
C LYS A 81 9.72 -11.22 11.26
N TRP A 82 8.87 -10.21 11.14
CA TRP A 82 7.48 -10.34 10.66
C TRP A 82 7.26 -9.66 9.31
N ALA A 83 8.32 -9.15 8.73
CA ALA A 83 8.26 -8.43 7.45
C ALA A 83 7.68 -9.29 6.31
N HIS A 84 7.84 -10.63 6.35
CA HIS A 84 7.22 -11.55 5.40
C HIS A 84 5.69 -11.57 5.51
N TRP A 85 5.12 -11.47 6.72
CA TRP A 85 3.67 -11.36 6.92
C TRP A 85 3.13 -10.05 6.36
N TRP A 86 3.93 -8.97 6.43
CA TRP A 86 3.59 -7.72 5.78
C TRP A 86 3.47 -7.86 4.26
N VAL A 87 4.42 -8.58 3.64
CA VAL A 87 4.36 -8.87 2.19
C VAL A 87 3.09 -9.62 1.85
N LEU A 88 2.78 -10.70 2.58
CA LEU A 88 1.57 -11.50 2.35
C LEU A 88 0.29 -10.68 2.56
N ALA A 89 0.23 -9.88 3.63
CA ALA A 89 -0.88 -8.98 3.90
C ALA A 89 -1.09 -7.95 2.77
N THR A 90 0.00 -7.43 2.22
CA THR A 90 -0.04 -6.47 1.11
C THR A 90 -0.49 -7.15 -0.19
N ILE A 91 0.03 -8.33 -0.50
CA ILE A 91 -0.40 -9.12 -1.67
C ILE A 91 -1.90 -9.43 -1.60
N GLY A 92 -2.36 -9.99 -0.47
CA GLY A 92 -3.77 -10.33 -0.27
C GLY A 92 -4.67 -9.10 -0.32
N GLY A 93 -4.24 -8.00 0.30
CA GLY A 93 -4.98 -6.74 0.30
C GLY A 93 -5.16 -6.14 -1.10
N TRP A 94 -4.10 -6.08 -1.89
CA TRP A 94 -4.17 -5.60 -3.27
C TRP A 94 -4.99 -6.52 -4.17
N SER A 95 -4.83 -7.85 -4.02
CA SER A 95 -5.63 -8.83 -4.75
C SER A 95 -7.12 -8.63 -4.48
N ALA A 96 -7.51 -8.52 -3.20
CA ALA A 96 -8.89 -8.27 -2.79
C ALA A 96 -9.40 -6.90 -3.29
N ALA A 97 -8.57 -5.85 -3.20
CA ALA A 97 -8.92 -4.51 -3.67
C ALA A 97 -9.27 -4.53 -5.17
N ILE A 98 -8.42 -5.11 -6.00
CA ILE A 98 -8.65 -5.16 -7.45
C ILE A 98 -9.89 -6.01 -7.78
N MET A 99 -10.10 -7.14 -7.08
CA MET A 99 -11.32 -7.94 -7.26
C MET A 99 -12.58 -7.14 -6.97
N VAL A 100 -12.59 -6.37 -5.87
CA VAL A 100 -13.74 -5.53 -5.49
C VAL A 100 -13.94 -4.40 -6.51
N VAL A 101 -12.87 -3.71 -6.90
CA VAL A 101 -12.90 -2.61 -7.87
C VAL A 101 -13.45 -3.09 -9.21
N VAL A 102 -12.95 -4.21 -9.73
CA VAL A 102 -13.42 -4.80 -10.99
C VAL A 102 -14.86 -5.33 -10.86
N GLY A 103 -15.15 -6.03 -9.77
CA GLY A 103 -16.49 -6.59 -9.51
C GLY A 103 -17.59 -5.54 -9.38
N LEU A 104 -17.26 -4.31 -8.95
CA LEU A 104 -18.18 -3.18 -8.86
C LEU A 104 -18.27 -2.38 -10.17
N GLY A 105 -17.56 -2.78 -11.24
CA GLY A 105 -17.53 -2.05 -12.50
C GLY A 105 -16.94 -0.64 -12.36
N ALA A 106 -15.88 -0.52 -11.58
CA ALA A 106 -15.34 0.77 -11.12
C ALA A 106 -14.83 1.70 -12.23
N GLY A 107 -14.54 1.16 -13.43
CA GLY A 107 -14.13 2.00 -14.56
C GLY A 107 -15.23 2.96 -15.04
N GLU A 108 -16.49 2.62 -14.79
CA GLU A 108 -17.66 3.35 -15.31
C GLU A 108 -18.49 4.00 -14.20
N ASN A 109 -18.47 3.45 -12.98
CA ASN A 109 -19.46 3.79 -11.95
C ASN A 109 -18.86 4.42 -10.68
N LEU A 110 -17.54 4.33 -10.45
CA LEU A 110 -16.91 4.82 -9.22
C LEU A 110 -15.87 5.90 -9.51
N GLY A 111 -15.96 7.03 -8.79
CA GLY A 111 -14.90 8.03 -8.80
C GLY A 111 -13.60 7.53 -8.17
N PHE A 112 -12.47 8.09 -8.57
CA PHE A 112 -11.15 7.71 -8.05
C PHE A 112 -11.04 7.76 -6.52
N PRO A 113 -11.68 8.70 -5.78
CA PRO A 113 -11.64 8.68 -4.32
C PRO A 113 -12.24 7.41 -3.72
N VAL A 114 -13.33 6.91 -4.30
CA VAL A 114 -13.98 5.66 -3.83
C VAL A 114 -13.09 4.45 -4.10
N ILE A 115 -12.46 4.40 -5.27
CA ILE A 115 -11.47 3.38 -5.61
C ILE A 115 -10.32 3.42 -4.59
N GLY A 116 -9.82 4.61 -4.26
CA GLY A 116 -8.78 4.81 -3.24
C GLY A 116 -9.21 4.32 -1.86
N ALA A 117 -10.45 4.58 -1.45
CA ALA A 117 -10.99 4.09 -0.20
C ALA A 117 -11.03 2.55 -0.17
N VAL A 118 -11.50 1.91 -1.24
CA VAL A 118 -11.52 0.44 -1.36
C VAL A 118 -10.11 -0.14 -1.25
N ILE A 119 -9.14 0.42 -2.00
CA ILE A 119 -7.74 -0.02 -1.93
C ILE A 119 -7.20 0.16 -0.51
N GLY A 120 -7.40 1.32 0.08
CA GLY A 120 -6.89 1.64 1.41
C GLY A 120 -7.46 0.74 2.50
N ILE A 121 -8.74 0.41 2.45
CA ILE A 121 -9.38 -0.51 3.39
C ILE A 121 -8.87 -1.94 3.18
N ALA A 122 -8.90 -2.43 1.94
CA ALA A 122 -8.53 -3.81 1.62
C ALA A 122 -7.05 -4.11 1.93
N VAL A 123 -6.15 -3.15 1.73
CA VAL A 123 -4.73 -3.26 2.08
C VAL A 123 -4.50 -2.97 3.57
N GLY A 124 -5.15 -1.95 4.11
CA GLY A 124 -4.93 -1.49 5.48
C GLY A 124 -5.37 -2.48 6.55
N ILE A 125 -6.47 -3.22 6.34
CA ILE A 125 -6.96 -4.19 7.32
C ILE A 125 -5.99 -5.35 7.54
N PRO A 126 -5.52 -6.10 6.51
CA PRO A 126 -4.55 -7.16 6.72
C PRO A 126 -3.23 -6.65 7.34
N GLN A 127 -2.75 -5.48 6.92
CA GLN A 127 -1.57 -4.87 7.48
C GLN A 127 -1.75 -4.46 8.94
N TRP A 128 -2.93 -3.99 9.33
CA TRP A 128 -3.25 -3.73 10.74
C TRP A 128 -3.12 -4.99 11.59
N PHE A 129 -3.60 -6.15 11.11
CA PHE A 129 -3.43 -7.42 11.83
C PHE A 129 -1.95 -7.77 12.07
N VAL A 130 -1.07 -7.42 11.12
CA VAL A 130 0.38 -7.59 11.30
C VAL A 130 0.96 -6.60 12.30
N LEU A 131 0.45 -5.35 12.36
CA LEU A 131 0.97 -4.28 13.23
C LEU A 131 0.45 -4.37 14.68
N ARG A 132 -0.77 -4.87 14.90
CA ARG A 132 -1.42 -4.86 16.22
C ARG A 132 -0.60 -5.50 17.35
N PRO A 133 0.25 -6.52 17.11
CA PRO A 133 1.09 -7.09 18.17
C PRO A 133 2.28 -6.21 18.56
N TYR A 134 2.58 -5.12 17.81
CA TYR A 134 3.79 -4.31 17.96
C TYR A 134 3.50 -2.86 18.36
N ALA A 135 2.35 -2.31 17.99
CA ALA A 135 2.01 -0.92 18.22
C ALA A 135 0.68 -0.76 18.96
N GLN A 136 0.66 0.09 20.01
CA GLN A 136 -0.52 0.32 20.85
C GLN A 136 -1.74 0.83 20.07
N LYS A 137 -1.52 1.63 19.05
CA LYS A 137 -2.57 2.31 18.29
C LYS A 137 -2.59 1.88 16.82
N ALA A 138 -2.29 0.60 16.57
CA ALA A 138 -2.19 0.04 15.22
C ALA A 138 -3.47 0.22 14.38
N HIS A 139 -4.66 0.41 14.99
CA HIS A 139 -5.92 0.64 14.27
C HIS A 139 -5.90 1.92 13.43
N TRP A 140 -5.12 2.95 13.84
CA TRP A 140 -4.94 4.16 13.06
C TRP A 140 -4.27 3.92 11.71
N TRP A 141 -3.54 2.79 11.58
CA TRP A 141 -2.93 2.41 10.32
C TRP A 141 -3.96 2.27 9.20
N GLY A 142 -5.04 1.53 9.45
CA GLY A 142 -6.10 1.32 8.45
C GLY A 142 -6.74 2.64 8.00
N LEU A 143 -7.03 3.53 8.95
CA LEU A 143 -7.61 4.84 8.64
C LEU A 143 -6.65 5.71 7.82
N CYS A 144 -5.39 5.77 8.22
CA CYS A 144 -4.38 6.56 7.51
C CYS A 144 -4.10 6.01 6.12
N ASN A 145 -4.04 4.68 5.98
CA ASN A 145 -3.87 4.03 4.69
C ASN A 145 -5.06 4.33 3.77
N THR A 146 -6.29 4.23 4.27
CA THR A 146 -7.51 4.58 3.53
C THR A 146 -7.49 6.05 3.09
N ALA A 147 -7.20 6.98 4.01
CA ALA A 147 -7.12 8.39 3.69
C ALA A 147 -6.02 8.68 2.65
N GLY A 148 -4.86 8.06 2.79
CA GLY A 148 -3.73 8.22 1.87
C GLY A 148 -4.07 7.83 0.44
N TRP A 149 -4.67 6.67 0.24
CA TRP A 149 -5.10 6.21 -1.08
C TRP A 149 -6.27 7.01 -1.63
N MET A 150 -7.25 7.36 -0.79
CA MET A 150 -8.40 8.16 -1.19
C MET A 150 -7.99 9.54 -1.69
N ILE A 151 -7.14 10.24 -0.92
CA ILE A 151 -6.64 11.58 -1.28
C ILE A 151 -5.72 11.49 -2.49
N GLY A 152 -4.81 10.51 -2.52
CA GLY A 152 -3.90 10.32 -3.64
C GLY A 152 -4.64 10.12 -4.95
N LEU A 153 -5.63 9.23 -4.99
CA LEU A 153 -6.40 8.96 -6.21
C LEU A 153 -7.37 10.09 -6.55
N ALA A 154 -7.90 10.83 -5.56
CA ALA A 154 -8.76 11.99 -5.80
C ALA A 154 -8.08 13.05 -6.67
N LEU A 155 -6.75 13.13 -6.66
CA LEU A 155 -6.01 14.07 -7.52
C LEU A 155 -6.19 13.76 -9.00
N LEU A 156 -6.46 12.51 -9.39
CA LEU A 156 -6.69 12.12 -10.77
C LEU A 156 -7.97 12.73 -11.35
N ASP A 157 -8.91 13.15 -10.48
CA ASP A 157 -10.16 13.81 -10.89
C ASP A 157 -9.98 15.34 -11.06
N VAL A 158 -9.02 15.96 -10.32
CA VAL A 158 -8.94 17.42 -10.24
C VAL A 158 -7.68 18.03 -10.88
N VAL A 159 -6.64 17.22 -11.10
CA VAL A 159 -5.37 17.66 -11.66
C VAL A 159 -5.08 16.91 -12.97
N ASN A 160 -4.33 17.55 -13.87
CA ASN A 160 -3.88 16.87 -15.09
C ASN A 160 -3.23 15.51 -14.75
N ARG A 161 -3.69 14.44 -15.40
CA ARG A 161 -3.30 13.05 -15.09
C ARG A 161 -1.81 12.81 -15.24
N THR A 162 -1.13 13.49 -16.15
CA THR A 162 0.32 13.37 -16.33
C THR A 162 1.08 13.80 -15.08
N ILE A 163 0.56 14.82 -14.37
CA ILE A 163 1.17 15.35 -13.14
C ILE A 163 0.67 14.59 -11.92
N SER A 164 -0.64 14.35 -11.84
CA SER A 164 -1.27 13.75 -10.65
C SER A 164 -0.92 12.28 -10.50
N PHE A 165 -0.71 11.55 -11.59
CA PHE A 165 -0.44 10.12 -11.55
C PHE A 165 0.80 9.74 -10.71
N PRO A 166 1.98 10.35 -10.89
CA PRO A 166 3.11 10.08 -9.99
C PRO A 166 2.85 10.51 -8.54
N LEU A 167 2.05 11.56 -8.34
CA LEU A 167 1.75 12.10 -7.01
C LEU A 167 0.91 11.17 -6.14
N VAL A 168 0.14 10.23 -6.73
CA VAL A 168 -0.63 9.25 -5.96
C VAL A 168 0.26 8.48 -4.99
N GLY A 169 1.37 7.92 -5.50
CA GLY A 169 2.34 7.18 -4.67
C GLY A 169 3.04 8.07 -3.65
N VAL A 170 3.32 9.33 -4.01
CA VAL A 170 3.95 10.31 -3.10
C VAL A 170 3.01 10.62 -1.93
N ILE A 171 1.75 10.93 -2.18
CA ILE A 171 0.79 11.33 -1.14
C ILE A 171 0.43 10.14 -0.24
N SER A 172 0.10 9.00 -0.83
CA SER A 172 -0.18 7.78 -0.05
C SER A 172 1.04 7.38 0.78
N GLY A 173 2.25 7.44 0.20
CA GLY A 173 3.50 7.18 0.88
C GLY A 173 3.82 8.20 1.98
N ALA A 174 3.55 9.49 1.76
CA ALA A 174 3.81 10.54 2.76
C ALA A 174 2.95 10.33 4.01
N LEU A 175 1.66 10.12 3.84
CA LEU A 175 0.73 9.91 4.95
C LEU A 175 1.00 8.59 5.68
N THR A 176 1.14 7.50 4.95
CA THR A 176 1.41 6.17 5.55
C THR A 176 2.80 6.09 6.18
N GLY A 177 3.81 6.75 5.59
CA GLY A 177 5.15 6.82 6.15
C GLY A 177 5.21 7.60 7.47
N ALA A 178 4.51 8.74 7.57
CA ALA A 178 4.38 9.48 8.81
C ALA A 178 3.68 8.65 9.89
N MET A 179 2.59 7.97 9.54
CA MET A 179 1.87 7.07 10.44
C MET A 179 2.76 5.90 10.89
N MET A 180 3.53 5.30 9.98
CA MET A 180 4.43 4.19 10.32
C MET A 180 5.49 4.62 11.34
N ILE A 181 6.13 5.78 11.14
CA ILE A 181 7.08 6.32 12.11
C ILE A 181 6.42 6.53 13.46
N TRP A 182 5.21 7.12 13.47
CA TRP A 182 4.50 7.36 14.71
C TRP A 182 4.16 6.06 15.45
N LEU A 183 3.73 5.02 14.75
CA LEU A 183 3.44 3.70 15.32
C LEU A 183 4.70 3.04 15.87
N LEU A 184 5.83 3.09 15.13
CA LEU A 184 7.10 2.51 15.56
C LEU A 184 7.71 3.22 16.78
N ARG A 185 7.38 4.50 16.97
CA ARG A 185 7.77 5.28 18.15
C ARG A 185 6.86 5.03 19.37
N ASN A 186 5.71 4.38 19.17
CA ASN A 186 4.75 4.03 20.21
C ASN A 186 4.57 2.50 20.30
N PRO A 187 5.62 1.73 20.64
CA PRO A 187 5.54 0.29 20.76
C PRO A 187 4.65 -0.12 21.95
N LEU A 188 4.17 -1.35 21.97
CA LEU A 188 3.50 -1.92 23.12
C LEU A 188 4.48 -1.94 24.31
N ARG A 189 4.04 -1.40 25.47
CA ARG A 189 4.82 -1.44 26.70
C ARG A 189 4.94 -2.90 27.17
N GLY A 190 6.15 -3.39 27.38
CA GLY A 190 6.41 -4.70 27.98
C GLY A 190 6.85 -5.83 27.02
N ARG A 191 7.30 -5.49 25.85
CA ARG A 191 8.02 -6.45 24.97
C ARG A 191 9.39 -5.97 24.57
#